data_924a25b2c1a8c3814cfe7cb8e71021a0
#
_entry.id   924a25b2c1a8c3814cfe7cb8e71021a0
#
_cell.length_a   1.000
_cell.length_b   1.000
_cell.length_c   1.000
_cell.angle_alpha   90.00
_cell.angle_beta   90.00
_cell.angle_gamma   90.00
#
_symmetry.space_group_name_H-M   'P 1'
#
loop_
_entity.id
_entity.type
_entity.pdbx_description
1 polymer ?
#
loop_
_entity_poly.entity_id
_entity_poly.type
_entity_poly.pdbx_seq_one_letter_code
_entity_poly.pdbx_strand_id
1 'polypeptide(L)'
;MAQENLSRSDAGKQTETFIQLRCVAGWADEIRMPLIFLVTTNIFLSITTFVGNTLILVALHRDSSLRSPSKLMYRCLATTDVCVRLIAEPSAIRYWLSLLHEDWNLCRYAVVTYFVAGYILTAVSLLTMTAISVDRLLVLLLWLGYRKVVNSKRIYLILITFWIVSILHGASYIVDHRIADWISHIVTPLCLVTATVSYTTIFYRLHHSLNQAQVQVPQQPSQPVPLNKVRYRKALHSALLVQLASAVCYLPYGVAVTLLPKGRLSTSEFLVLEGVVTLVFLNSSLNPFLYCWKISEVRQEVKETIRQALSCP
;
A
#
# COMPACT_ATOMS: atom_id res chain seq x y z
N MET A 1 9.88 -38.71 5.20
CA MET A 1 10.59 -38.80 3.91
C MET A 1 9.67 -39.04 2.71
N ALA A 2 8.82 -40.09 2.64
CA ALA A 2 7.95 -40.32 1.48
C ALA A 2 6.85 -39.23 1.32
N GLN A 3 6.20 -38.81 2.39
CA GLN A 3 5.21 -37.72 2.38
C GLN A 3 5.82 -36.36 2.06
N GLU A 4 7.02 -36.07 2.52
CA GLU A 4 7.76 -34.83 2.20
C GLU A 4 8.16 -34.77 0.72
N ASN A 5 8.58 -35.89 0.14
CA ASN A 5 8.91 -35.98 -1.28
C ASN A 5 7.67 -35.86 -2.17
N LEU A 6 6.51 -36.36 -1.73
CA LEU A 6 5.25 -36.26 -2.46
C LEU A 6 4.76 -34.80 -2.48
N SER A 7 4.76 -34.10 -1.32
CA SER A 7 4.35 -32.71 -1.23
C SER A 7 5.27 -31.76 -2.02
N ARG A 8 6.58 -32.03 -2.05
CA ARG A 8 7.55 -31.28 -2.83
C ARG A 8 7.39 -31.50 -4.35
N SER A 9 7.00 -32.72 -4.76
CA SER A 9 6.68 -33.03 -6.15
C SER A 9 5.40 -32.31 -6.61
N ASP A 10 4.38 -32.26 -5.77
CA ASP A 10 3.10 -31.60 -6.10
C ASP A 10 3.23 -30.07 -6.13
N ALA A 11 3.98 -29.47 -5.21
CA ALA A 11 4.27 -28.03 -5.22
C ALA A 11 5.07 -27.64 -6.47
N GLY A 12 6.06 -28.45 -6.86
CA GLY A 12 6.82 -28.24 -8.11
C GLY A 12 5.94 -28.28 -9.35
N LYS A 13 5.03 -29.22 -9.44
CA LYS A 13 4.06 -29.33 -10.56
C LYS A 13 3.08 -28.15 -10.60
N GLN A 14 2.62 -27.68 -9.47
CA GLN A 14 1.69 -26.53 -9.42
C GLN A 14 2.36 -25.23 -9.82
N THR A 15 3.61 -25.00 -9.40
CA THR A 15 4.40 -23.84 -9.83
C THR A 15 4.70 -23.87 -11.33
N GLU A 16 5.06 -25.04 -11.89
CA GLU A 16 5.23 -25.19 -13.34
C GLU A 16 3.94 -24.91 -14.11
N THR A 17 2.81 -25.42 -13.62
CA THR A 17 1.50 -25.16 -14.23
C THR A 17 1.17 -23.66 -14.22
N PHE A 18 1.44 -22.95 -13.12
CA PHE A 18 1.22 -21.51 -13.04
C PHE A 18 2.10 -20.74 -14.04
N ILE A 19 3.39 -21.06 -14.11
CA ILE A 19 4.32 -20.42 -15.06
C ILE A 19 3.84 -20.64 -16.50
N GLN A 20 3.38 -21.85 -16.85
CA GLN A 20 2.83 -22.16 -18.17
C GLN A 20 1.55 -21.37 -18.48
N LEU A 21 0.74 -21.06 -17.46
CA LEU A 21 -0.47 -20.24 -17.63
C LEU A 21 -0.15 -18.75 -17.84
N ARG A 22 0.98 -18.26 -17.36
CA ARG A 22 1.38 -16.85 -17.40
C ARG A 22 2.40 -16.52 -18.48
N CYS A 23 3.30 -17.45 -18.79
CA CYS A 23 4.29 -17.31 -19.85
C CYS A 23 3.76 -17.98 -21.15
N VAL A 24 2.89 -17.25 -21.86
CA VAL A 24 2.15 -17.78 -23.01
C VAL A 24 2.72 -17.20 -24.31
N ALA A 25 3.00 -18.06 -25.27
CA ALA A 25 3.43 -17.68 -26.62
C ALA A 25 2.25 -17.10 -27.46
N GLY A 26 2.59 -16.27 -28.44
CA GLY A 26 1.66 -15.78 -29.46
C GLY A 26 0.83 -14.56 -29.05
N TRP A 27 1.13 -13.91 -27.93
CA TRP A 27 0.47 -12.67 -27.51
C TRP A 27 1.21 -11.39 -27.91
N ALA A 28 2.50 -11.52 -28.27
CA ALA A 28 3.41 -10.39 -28.42
C ALA A 28 2.84 -9.25 -29.31
N ASP A 29 2.23 -9.58 -30.42
CA ASP A 29 1.70 -8.58 -31.35
C ASP A 29 0.45 -7.88 -30.81
N GLU A 30 -0.48 -8.60 -30.19
CA GLU A 30 -1.73 -8.05 -29.66
C GLU A 30 -1.51 -7.15 -28.44
N ILE A 31 -0.59 -7.54 -27.54
CA ILE A 31 -0.37 -6.82 -26.26
C ILE A 31 0.72 -5.75 -26.36
N ARG A 32 1.43 -5.64 -27.48
CA ARG A 32 2.63 -4.81 -27.61
C ARG A 32 2.39 -3.36 -27.20
N MET A 33 1.43 -2.69 -27.81
CA MET A 33 1.16 -1.29 -27.51
C MET A 33 0.64 -1.06 -26.10
N PRO A 34 -0.37 -1.82 -25.59
CA PRO A 34 -0.81 -1.72 -24.20
C PRO A 34 0.31 -2.00 -23.18
N LEU A 35 1.17 -2.99 -23.43
CA LEU A 35 2.29 -3.29 -22.53
C LEU A 35 3.36 -2.19 -22.52
N ILE A 36 3.70 -1.62 -23.67
CA ILE A 36 4.61 -0.47 -23.74
C ILE A 36 4.05 0.69 -22.92
N PHE A 37 2.74 0.96 -23.00
CA PHE A 37 2.08 1.98 -22.18
C PHE A 37 2.18 1.66 -20.70
N LEU A 38 1.90 0.41 -20.27
CA LEU A 38 2.01 -0.02 -18.89
C LEU A 38 3.45 0.10 -18.38
N VAL A 39 4.43 -0.36 -19.14
CA VAL A 39 5.87 -0.26 -18.79
C VAL A 39 6.27 1.20 -18.61
N THR A 40 5.95 2.06 -19.57
CA THR A 40 6.30 3.49 -19.51
C THR A 40 5.66 4.16 -18.29
N THR A 41 4.37 3.90 -18.05
CA THR A 41 3.64 4.42 -16.90
C THR A 41 4.26 3.97 -15.58
N ASN A 42 4.57 2.68 -15.44
CA ASN A 42 5.18 2.15 -14.22
C ASN A 42 6.61 2.68 -14.00
N ILE A 43 7.42 2.86 -15.05
CA ILE A 43 8.74 3.50 -14.90
C ILE A 43 8.60 4.92 -14.33
N PHE A 44 7.67 5.71 -14.88
CA PHE A 44 7.42 7.07 -14.38
C PHE A 44 6.94 7.06 -12.91
N LEU A 45 5.98 6.19 -12.59
CA LEU A 45 5.50 6.00 -11.23
C LEU A 45 6.62 5.52 -10.28
N SER A 46 7.50 4.65 -10.75
CA SER A 46 8.64 4.15 -9.97
C SER A 46 9.55 5.29 -9.52
N ILE A 47 9.97 6.14 -10.45
CA ILE A 47 10.87 7.27 -10.16
C ILE A 47 10.22 8.24 -9.17
N THR A 48 8.97 8.65 -9.44
CA THR A 48 8.25 9.62 -8.59
C THR A 48 8.02 9.10 -7.18
N THR A 49 7.66 7.83 -7.06
CA THR A 49 7.42 7.19 -5.76
C THR A 49 8.70 6.97 -4.98
N PHE A 50 9.78 6.53 -5.64
CA PHE A 50 11.08 6.35 -5.01
C PHE A 50 11.58 7.66 -4.42
N VAL A 51 11.59 8.72 -5.20
CA VAL A 51 12.00 10.06 -4.75
C VAL A 51 11.09 10.55 -3.62
N GLY A 52 9.77 10.46 -3.80
CA GLY A 52 8.80 10.93 -2.81
C GLY A 52 8.91 10.21 -1.46
N ASN A 53 8.96 8.87 -1.45
CA ASN A 53 9.07 8.11 -0.19
C ASN A 53 10.44 8.24 0.46
N THR A 54 11.53 8.38 -0.32
CA THR A 54 12.86 8.67 0.22
C THR A 54 12.89 10.04 0.92
N LEU A 55 12.28 11.06 0.34
CA LEU A 55 12.16 12.38 0.98
C LEU A 55 11.35 12.30 2.29
N ILE A 56 10.26 11.51 2.30
CA ILE A 56 9.47 11.26 3.53
C ILE A 56 10.31 10.56 4.59
N LEU A 57 11.11 9.55 4.23
CA LEU A 57 12.00 8.85 5.18
C LEU A 57 13.03 9.81 5.79
N VAL A 58 13.64 10.68 4.98
CA VAL A 58 14.58 11.69 5.45
C VAL A 58 13.89 12.68 6.39
N ALA A 59 12.73 13.21 5.99
CA ALA A 59 11.94 14.12 6.81
C ALA A 59 11.54 13.49 8.15
N LEU A 60 11.03 12.25 8.14
CA LEU A 60 10.70 11.50 9.36
C LEU A 60 11.93 11.17 10.21
N HIS A 61 13.14 11.13 9.65
CA HIS A 61 14.36 10.97 10.44
C HIS A 61 14.70 12.24 11.21
N ARG A 62 14.60 13.39 10.57
CA ARG A 62 14.93 14.71 11.13
C ARG A 62 13.88 15.24 12.10
N ASP A 63 12.60 14.99 11.81
CA ASP A 63 11.49 15.48 12.64
C ASP A 63 11.49 14.85 14.03
N SER A 64 11.49 15.68 15.08
CA SER A 64 11.37 15.26 16.48
C SER A 64 9.97 15.46 17.06
N SER A 65 9.08 16.13 16.35
CA SER A 65 7.76 16.55 16.85
C SER A 65 6.70 15.44 16.79
N LEU A 66 6.83 14.49 15.84
CA LEU A 66 5.89 13.39 15.69
C LEU A 66 6.02 12.37 16.82
N ARG A 67 4.89 11.89 17.33
CA ARG A 67 4.85 10.83 18.34
C ARG A 67 5.55 9.56 17.82
N SER A 68 6.43 8.99 18.63
CA SER A 68 7.25 7.83 18.27
C SER A 68 6.47 6.63 17.69
N PRO A 69 5.30 6.20 18.22
CA PRO A 69 4.53 5.10 17.65
C PRO A 69 4.06 5.36 16.22
N SER A 70 3.45 6.52 15.97
CA SER A 70 2.97 6.89 14.63
C SER A 70 4.13 7.05 13.65
N LYS A 71 5.27 7.60 14.10
CA LYS A 71 6.49 7.74 13.30
C LYS A 71 7.03 6.41 12.81
N LEU A 72 6.98 5.36 13.64
CA LEU A 72 7.38 4.00 13.26
C LEU A 72 6.50 3.44 12.14
N MET A 73 5.18 3.61 12.23
CA MET A 73 4.26 3.15 11.20
C MET A 73 4.47 3.87 9.86
N TYR A 74 4.65 5.20 9.88
CA TYR A 74 4.94 5.96 8.66
C TYR A 74 6.28 5.59 8.04
N ARG A 75 7.31 5.32 8.86
CA ARG A 75 8.60 4.83 8.37
C ARG A 75 8.46 3.45 7.73
N CYS A 76 7.74 2.53 8.37
CA CYS A 76 7.49 1.20 7.82
C CYS A 76 6.80 1.31 6.45
N LEU A 77 5.74 2.12 6.35
CA LEU A 77 5.00 2.29 5.10
C LEU A 77 5.88 2.91 3.99
N ALA A 78 6.60 3.99 4.27
CA ALA A 78 7.48 4.61 3.28
C ALA A 78 8.63 3.67 2.86
N THR A 79 9.18 2.86 3.78
CA THR A 79 10.19 1.84 3.46
C THR A 79 9.60 0.76 2.56
N THR A 80 8.39 0.26 2.87
CA THR A 80 7.70 -0.73 2.04
C THR A 80 7.44 -0.19 0.64
N ASP A 81 7.00 1.07 0.52
CA ASP A 81 6.77 1.73 -0.78
C ASP A 81 8.06 1.86 -1.61
N VAL A 82 9.20 2.16 -0.97
CA VAL A 82 10.52 2.13 -1.63
C VAL A 82 10.87 0.71 -2.09
N CYS A 83 10.61 -0.32 -1.28
CA CYS A 83 10.84 -1.71 -1.66
C CYS A 83 9.97 -2.16 -2.83
N VAL A 84 8.71 -1.73 -2.90
CA VAL A 84 7.82 -1.98 -4.06
C VAL A 84 8.49 -1.47 -5.35
N ARG A 85 9.10 -0.28 -5.30
CA ARG A 85 9.74 0.35 -6.47
C ARG A 85 11.09 -0.23 -6.84
N LEU A 86 11.78 -0.84 -5.89
CA LEU A 86 13.09 -1.44 -6.14
C LEU A 86 13.00 -2.94 -6.50
N ILE A 87 11.92 -3.62 -6.13
CA ILE A 87 11.80 -5.07 -6.25
C ILE A 87 10.60 -5.48 -7.09
N ALA A 88 9.37 -5.18 -6.63
CA ALA A 88 8.15 -5.68 -7.26
C ALA A 88 7.93 -5.10 -8.66
N GLU A 89 8.05 -3.80 -8.81
CA GLU A 89 7.80 -3.12 -10.06
C GLU A 89 8.87 -3.39 -11.14
N PRO A 90 10.18 -3.39 -10.86
CA PRO A 90 11.17 -3.85 -11.83
C PRO A 90 10.98 -5.32 -12.25
N SER A 91 10.48 -6.18 -11.34
CA SER A 91 10.15 -7.56 -11.67
C SER A 91 8.94 -7.66 -12.59
N ALA A 92 7.90 -6.81 -12.37
CA ALA A 92 6.75 -6.68 -13.28
C ALA A 92 7.19 -6.23 -14.67
N ILE A 93 8.02 -5.18 -14.75
CA ILE A 93 8.54 -4.67 -16.03
C ILE A 93 9.35 -5.74 -16.76
N ARG A 94 10.22 -6.48 -16.06
CA ARG A 94 10.98 -7.60 -16.66
C ARG A 94 10.05 -8.71 -17.16
N TYR A 95 9.00 -9.03 -16.40
CA TYR A 95 7.98 -9.99 -16.80
C TYR A 95 7.28 -9.55 -18.09
N TRP A 96 6.80 -8.31 -18.16
CA TRP A 96 6.14 -7.79 -19.37
C TRP A 96 7.07 -7.71 -20.58
N LEU A 97 8.32 -7.28 -20.39
CA LEU A 97 9.31 -7.26 -21.47
C LEU A 97 9.67 -8.67 -21.94
N SER A 98 9.71 -9.67 -21.04
CA SER A 98 9.95 -11.05 -21.45
C SER A 98 8.84 -11.64 -22.31
N LEU A 99 7.59 -11.21 -22.08
CA LEU A 99 6.47 -11.60 -22.94
C LEU A 99 6.58 -10.95 -24.33
N LEU A 100 7.02 -9.68 -24.42
CA LEU A 100 7.20 -8.96 -25.68
C LEU A 100 8.34 -9.53 -26.53
N HIS A 101 9.41 -10.01 -25.87
CA HIS A 101 10.58 -10.56 -26.55
C HIS A 101 10.55 -12.10 -26.64
N GLU A 102 9.49 -12.73 -26.14
CA GLU A 102 9.33 -14.19 -26.07
C GLU A 102 10.51 -14.90 -25.37
N ASP A 103 11.12 -14.21 -24.39
CA ASP A 103 12.20 -14.80 -23.56
C ASP A 103 11.59 -15.59 -22.38
N TRP A 104 11.35 -16.86 -22.63
CA TRP A 104 10.70 -17.76 -21.66
C TRP A 104 11.54 -18.04 -20.41
N ASN A 105 12.87 -17.98 -20.53
CA ASN A 105 13.74 -18.14 -19.37
C ASN A 105 13.61 -16.96 -18.44
N LEU A 106 13.67 -15.74 -18.96
CA LEU A 106 13.46 -14.52 -18.19
C LEU A 106 12.03 -14.47 -17.62
N CYS A 107 11.02 -14.85 -18.40
CA CYS A 107 9.62 -14.90 -17.98
C CYS A 107 9.44 -15.73 -16.71
N ARG A 108 9.98 -16.94 -16.67
CA ARG A 108 9.85 -17.87 -15.51
C ARG A 108 10.33 -17.25 -14.21
N TYR A 109 11.49 -16.60 -14.22
CA TYR A 109 12.04 -15.97 -13.01
C TYR A 109 11.32 -14.66 -12.65
N ALA A 110 11.05 -13.85 -13.66
CA ALA A 110 10.44 -12.54 -13.45
C ALA A 110 9.00 -12.66 -12.93
N VAL A 111 8.20 -13.59 -13.44
CA VAL A 111 6.79 -13.78 -13.01
C VAL A 111 6.72 -14.24 -11.55
N VAL A 112 7.56 -15.19 -11.13
CA VAL A 112 7.56 -15.66 -9.74
C VAL A 112 8.01 -14.54 -8.80
N THR A 113 9.10 -13.84 -9.14
CA THR A 113 9.60 -12.72 -8.32
C THR A 113 8.57 -11.60 -8.22
N TYR A 114 7.91 -11.26 -9.33
CA TYR A 114 6.86 -10.24 -9.40
C TYR A 114 5.70 -10.56 -8.44
N PHE A 115 5.14 -11.77 -8.53
CA PHE A 115 4.01 -12.15 -7.69
C PHE A 115 4.39 -12.30 -6.22
N VAL A 116 5.49 -12.98 -5.90
CA VAL A 116 5.94 -13.16 -4.51
C VAL A 116 6.25 -11.83 -3.85
N ALA A 117 7.05 -10.97 -4.49
CA ALA A 117 7.36 -9.65 -3.96
C ALA A 117 6.10 -8.76 -3.89
N GLY A 118 5.24 -8.84 -4.90
CA GLY A 118 3.96 -8.15 -4.93
C GLY A 118 3.08 -8.49 -3.74
N TYR A 119 2.85 -9.78 -3.46
CA TYR A 119 2.05 -10.23 -2.32
C TYR A 119 2.64 -9.79 -0.98
N ILE A 120 3.95 -9.96 -0.77
CA ILE A 120 4.62 -9.56 0.47
C ILE A 120 4.47 -8.06 0.70
N LEU A 121 4.92 -7.26 -0.24
CA LEU A 121 5.03 -5.81 -0.06
C LEU A 121 3.66 -5.13 -0.03
N THR A 122 2.71 -5.58 -0.86
CA THR A 122 1.33 -5.08 -0.85
C THR A 122 0.63 -5.40 0.48
N ALA A 123 0.81 -6.61 1.02
CA ALA A 123 0.23 -7.00 2.30
C ALA A 123 0.79 -6.16 3.46
N VAL A 124 2.13 -5.99 3.55
CA VAL A 124 2.75 -5.12 4.57
C VAL A 124 2.22 -3.70 4.48
N SER A 125 2.16 -3.14 3.26
CA SER A 125 1.66 -1.77 3.03
C SER A 125 0.20 -1.63 3.50
N LEU A 126 -0.68 -2.54 3.08
CA LEU A 126 -2.11 -2.52 3.41
C LEU A 126 -2.36 -2.68 4.92
N LEU A 127 -1.68 -3.64 5.57
CA LEU A 127 -1.76 -3.84 7.02
C LEU A 127 -1.26 -2.62 7.79
N THR A 128 -0.16 -2.01 7.34
CA THR A 128 0.40 -0.80 7.97
C THR A 128 -0.54 0.40 7.81
N MET A 129 -1.15 0.59 6.64
CA MET A 129 -2.16 1.64 6.42
C MET A 129 -3.39 1.44 7.30
N THR A 130 -3.84 0.19 7.45
CA THR A 130 -4.96 -0.17 8.35
C THR A 130 -4.59 0.14 9.81
N ALA A 131 -3.39 -0.21 10.25
CA ALA A 131 -2.90 0.11 11.58
C ALA A 131 -2.82 1.63 11.83
N ILE A 132 -2.39 2.41 10.85
CA ILE A 132 -2.41 3.88 10.94
C ILE A 132 -3.84 4.41 11.10
N SER A 133 -4.81 3.82 10.40
CA SER A 133 -6.23 4.21 10.51
C SER A 133 -6.78 3.93 11.91
N VAL A 134 -6.48 2.75 12.45
CA VAL A 134 -6.85 2.36 13.82
C VAL A 134 -6.13 3.23 14.86
N ASP A 135 -4.84 3.53 14.68
CA ASP A 135 -4.09 4.43 15.56
C ASP A 135 -4.76 5.81 15.68
N ARG A 136 -5.21 6.37 14.56
CA ARG A 136 -5.93 7.65 14.56
C ARG A 136 -7.25 7.57 15.31
N LEU A 137 -7.98 6.48 15.18
CA LEU A 137 -9.20 6.24 15.93
C LEU A 137 -8.90 6.12 17.44
N LEU A 138 -7.87 5.36 17.83
CA LEU A 138 -7.47 5.20 19.22
C LEU A 138 -7.03 6.51 19.88
N VAL A 139 -6.33 7.39 19.14
CA VAL A 139 -5.98 8.73 19.62
C VAL A 139 -7.25 9.52 19.99
N LEU A 140 -8.31 9.41 19.19
CA LEU A 140 -9.57 10.11 19.42
C LEU A 140 -10.36 9.50 20.60
N LEU A 141 -10.42 8.17 20.67
CA LEU A 141 -11.24 7.46 21.65
C LEU A 141 -10.62 7.45 23.06
N LEU A 142 -9.31 7.28 23.14
CA LEU A 142 -8.62 7.03 24.42
C LEU A 142 -8.01 8.29 25.03
N TRP A 143 -7.94 9.41 24.32
CA TRP A 143 -7.41 10.71 24.74
C TRP A 143 -6.30 10.61 25.82
N LEU A 144 -6.66 10.54 27.10
CA LEU A 144 -5.73 10.42 28.23
C LEU A 144 -5.14 9.02 28.41
N GLY A 145 -5.87 7.99 28.00
CA GLY A 145 -5.45 6.58 28.10
C GLY A 145 -4.57 6.08 26.94
N TYR A 146 -4.46 6.86 25.86
CA TYR A 146 -3.75 6.43 24.64
C TYR A 146 -2.32 5.93 24.89
N ARG A 147 -1.53 6.64 25.70
CA ARG A 147 -0.13 6.27 26.00
C ARG A 147 0.01 4.96 26.76
N LYS A 148 -1.02 4.53 27.51
CA LYS A 148 -1.03 3.23 28.22
C LYS A 148 -1.25 2.08 27.25
N VAL A 149 -2.05 2.30 26.19
CA VAL A 149 -2.41 1.29 25.20
C VAL A 149 -1.39 1.24 24.07
N VAL A 150 -1.02 2.40 23.52
CA VAL A 150 -0.14 2.53 22.34
C VAL A 150 1.22 3.04 22.78
N ASN A 151 2.22 2.15 22.72
CA ASN A 151 3.62 2.49 22.94
C ASN A 151 4.50 1.96 21.80
N SER A 152 5.72 2.51 21.67
CA SER A 152 6.64 2.17 20.58
C SER A 152 7.01 0.69 20.52
N LYS A 153 7.16 0.02 21.69
CA LYS A 153 7.50 -1.41 21.75
C LYS A 153 6.39 -2.28 21.15
N ARG A 154 5.12 -1.99 21.49
CA ARG A 154 3.95 -2.71 20.93
C ARG A 154 3.81 -2.49 19.43
N ILE A 155 3.96 -1.26 18.97
CA ILE A 155 3.92 -0.97 17.53
C ILE A 155 5.04 -1.67 16.77
N TYR A 156 6.26 -1.68 17.33
CA TYR A 156 7.37 -2.40 16.72
C TYR A 156 7.07 -3.91 16.58
N LEU A 157 6.51 -4.51 17.62
CA LEU A 157 6.11 -5.92 17.58
C LEU A 157 5.01 -6.19 16.53
N ILE A 158 4.00 -5.31 16.44
CA ILE A 158 2.94 -5.39 15.43
C ILE A 158 3.53 -5.32 14.02
N LEU A 159 4.44 -4.39 13.77
CA LEU A 159 5.07 -4.26 12.46
C LEU A 159 5.92 -5.48 12.10
N ILE A 160 6.66 -6.05 13.05
CA ILE A 160 7.38 -7.32 12.83
C ILE A 160 6.39 -8.43 12.47
N THR A 161 5.27 -8.54 13.19
CA THR A 161 4.22 -9.52 12.89
C THR A 161 3.67 -9.34 11.49
N PHE A 162 3.44 -8.10 11.04
CA PHE A 162 3.00 -7.81 9.67
C PHE A 162 4.00 -8.31 8.63
N TRP A 163 5.29 -8.10 8.83
CA TRP A 163 6.33 -8.61 7.94
C TRP A 163 6.36 -10.14 7.92
N ILE A 164 6.30 -10.80 9.08
CA ILE A 164 6.30 -12.27 9.15
C ILE A 164 5.08 -12.84 8.43
N VAL A 165 3.87 -12.35 8.74
CA VAL A 165 2.63 -12.83 8.11
C VAL A 165 2.64 -12.58 6.60
N SER A 166 3.16 -11.43 6.16
CA SER A 166 3.24 -11.11 4.72
C SER A 166 4.27 -11.97 4.00
N ILE A 167 5.39 -12.31 4.63
CA ILE A 167 6.38 -13.24 4.06
C ILE A 167 5.77 -14.64 3.92
N LEU A 168 5.04 -15.12 4.94
CA LEU A 168 4.33 -16.40 4.86
C LEU A 168 3.26 -16.39 3.76
N HIS A 169 2.54 -15.26 3.60
CA HIS A 169 1.59 -15.07 2.51
C HIS A 169 2.28 -15.13 1.13
N GLY A 170 3.38 -14.42 0.91
CA GLY A 170 4.13 -14.51 -0.34
C GLY A 170 4.75 -15.89 -0.58
N ALA A 171 5.22 -16.56 0.48
CA ALA A 171 5.73 -17.92 0.40
C ALA A 171 4.64 -18.95 0.03
N SER A 172 3.40 -18.74 0.48
CA SER A 172 2.27 -19.60 0.12
C SER A 172 2.01 -19.63 -1.39
N TYR A 173 2.34 -18.55 -2.10
CA TYR A 173 2.26 -18.49 -3.55
C TYR A 173 3.18 -19.50 -4.26
N ILE A 174 4.36 -19.75 -3.70
CA ILE A 174 5.32 -20.74 -4.24
C ILE A 174 4.77 -22.16 -4.04
N VAL A 175 4.01 -22.40 -2.97
CA VAL A 175 3.43 -23.72 -2.67
C VAL A 175 2.17 -23.94 -3.51
N ASP A 176 1.22 -23.01 -3.46
CA ASP A 176 0.00 -22.98 -4.27
C ASP A 176 -0.49 -21.53 -4.38
N HIS A 177 -0.47 -20.98 -5.61
CA HIS A 177 -0.96 -19.64 -5.90
C HIS A 177 -2.41 -19.40 -5.45
N ARG A 178 -3.24 -20.45 -5.42
CA ARG A 178 -4.64 -20.37 -4.96
C ARG A 178 -4.73 -20.01 -3.48
N ILE A 179 -3.81 -20.50 -2.66
CA ILE A 179 -3.77 -20.16 -1.22
C ILE A 179 -3.49 -18.67 -1.05
N ALA A 180 -2.50 -18.13 -1.78
CA ALA A 180 -2.19 -16.70 -1.74
C ALA A 180 -3.38 -15.85 -2.21
N ASP A 181 -4.07 -16.25 -3.28
CA ASP A 181 -5.27 -15.58 -3.76
C ASP A 181 -6.37 -15.59 -2.69
N TRP A 182 -6.67 -16.72 -2.07
CA TRP A 182 -7.68 -16.84 -1.02
C TRP A 182 -7.36 -15.96 0.20
N ILE A 183 -6.10 -15.95 0.64
CA ILE A 183 -5.66 -15.07 1.73
C ILE A 183 -5.90 -13.61 1.35
N SER A 184 -5.54 -13.20 0.14
CA SER A 184 -5.76 -11.84 -0.36
C SER A 184 -7.24 -11.47 -0.42
N HIS A 185 -8.11 -12.40 -0.86
CA HIS A 185 -9.56 -12.20 -0.92
C HIS A 185 -10.20 -11.96 0.46
N ILE A 186 -9.61 -12.48 1.52
CA ILE A 186 -10.09 -12.27 2.89
C ILE A 186 -9.44 -11.03 3.52
N VAL A 187 -8.12 -10.93 3.45
CA VAL A 187 -7.36 -9.89 4.15
C VAL A 187 -7.61 -8.49 3.55
N THR A 188 -7.65 -8.38 2.23
CA THR A 188 -7.83 -7.06 1.57
C THR A 188 -9.16 -6.40 1.93
N PRO A 189 -10.34 -7.03 1.77
CA PRO A 189 -11.59 -6.40 2.16
C PRO A 189 -11.68 -6.17 3.68
N LEU A 190 -11.14 -7.08 4.51
CA LEU A 190 -11.11 -6.89 5.96
C LEU A 190 -10.33 -5.63 6.35
N CYS A 191 -9.16 -5.41 5.75
CA CYS A 191 -8.36 -4.20 5.95
C CYS A 191 -9.10 -2.94 5.49
N LEU A 192 -9.71 -2.97 4.30
CA LEU A 192 -10.47 -1.84 3.76
C LEU A 192 -11.69 -1.50 4.63
N VAL A 193 -12.45 -2.51 5.06
CA VAL A 193 -13.60 -2.32 5.96
C VAL A 193 -13.14 -1.75 7.30
N THR A 194 -12.08 -2.31 7.91
CA THR A 194 -11.54 -1.82 9.19
C THR A 194 -11.10 -0.35 9.10
N ALA A 195 -10.41 0.02 8.03
CA ALA A 195 -9.98 1.40 7.80
C ALA A 195 -11.20 2.32 7.56
N THR A 196 -12.18 1.88 6.76
CA THR A 196 -13.41 2.64 6.50
C THR A 196 -14.21 2.88 7.78
N VAL A 197 -14.43 1.84 8.59
CA VAL A 197 -15.12 1.96 9.89
C VAL A 197 -14.36 2.92 10.81
N SER A 198 -13.03 2.81 10.87
CA SER A 198 -12.21 3.71 11.69
C SER A 198 -12.40 5.18 11.29
N TYR A 199 -12.32 5.50 10.02
CA TYR A 199 -12.48 6.88 9.54
C TYR A 199 -13.91 7.39 9.64
N THR A 200 -14.91 6.56 9.38
CA THR A 200 -16.34 6.91 9.56
C THR A 200 -16.64 7.22 11.03
N THR A 201 -16.11 6.42 11.95
CA THR A 201 -16.26 6.66 13.40
C THR A 201 -15.58 7.96 13.82
N ILE A 202 -14.37 8.24 13.32
CA ILE A 202 -13.68 9.52 13.56
C ILE A 202 -14.52 10.68 13.05
N PHE A 203 -15.05 10.58 11.83
CA PHE A 203 -15.88 11.62 11.22
C PHE A 203 -17.14 11.89 12.05
N TYR A 204 -17.89 10.86 12.41
CA TYR A 204 -19.12 10.97 13.17
C TYR A 204 -18.89 11.59 14.53
N ARG A 205 -17.91 11.11 15.29
CA ARG A 205 -17.57 11.62 16.61
C ARG A 205 -17.14 13.09 16.58
N LEU A 206 -16.37 13.45 15.58
CA LEU A 206 -15.92 14.82 15.42
C LEU A 206 -17.05 15.75 15.03
N HIS A 207 -17.90 15.35 14.09
CA HIS A 207 -19.06 16.13 13.68
C HIS A 207 -20.01 16.38 14.86
N HIS A 208 -20.28 15.34 15.64
CA HIS A 208 -21.11 15.45 16.85
C HIS A 208 -20.50 16.39 17.90
N SER A 209 -19.22 16.28 18.19
CA SER A 209 -18.51 17.15 19.12
C SER A 209 -18.50 18.63 18.68
N LEU A 210 -18.41 18.87 17.36
CA LEU A 210 -18.47 20.20 16.80
C LEU A 210 -19.86 20.83 16.92
N ASN A 211 -20.92 20.06 16.72
CA ASN A 211 -22.31 20.53 16.85
C ASN A 211 -22.65 20.83 18.31
N GLN A 212 -22.21 20.00 19.26
CA GLN A 212 -22.42 20.27 20.68
C GLN A 212 -21.71 21.56 21.15
N ALA A 213 -20.49 21.82 20.67
CA ALA A 213 -19.74 23.03 21.00
C ALA A 213 -20.42 24.31 20.42
N GLN A 214 -21.19 24.21 19.34
CA GLN A 214 -21.95 25.34 18.80
C GLN A 214 -23.22 25.67 19.62
N VAL A 215 -23.83 24.67 20.25
CA VAL A 215 -25.04 24.84 21.05
C VAL A 215 -24.74 25.46 22.44
N GLN A 216 -23.51 25.26 22.94
CA GLN A 216 -23.16 25.72 24.30
C GLN A 216 -22.55 27.12 24.42
N VAL A 217 -22.39 27.86 23.32
CA VAL A 217 -21.87 29.24 23.35
C VAL A 217 -22.98 30.21 22.95
N PRO A 218 -23.71 30.81 23.90
CA PRO A 218 -24.54 31.97 23.61
C PRO A 218 -23.64 33.18 23.34
N GLN A 219 -23.71 33.70 22.12
CA GLN A 219 -23.39 35.07 21.70
C GLN A 219 -22.28 35.82 22.48
N GLN A 220 -21.03 35.52 22.25
CA GLN A 220 -19.95 36.48 22.35
C GLN A 220 -19.29 36.68 20.99
N PRO A 221 -19.41 37.85 20.32
CA PRO A 221 -19.05 38.08 18.92
C PRO A 221 -17.52 38.16 18.65
N SER A 222 -16.66 37.93 19.62
CA SER A 222 -15.23 38.28 19.50
C SER A 222 -14.23 37.21 19.92
N GLN A 223 -14.62 35.93 20.08
CA GLN A 223 -13.57 34.90 20.24
C GLN A 223 -13.25 34.20 18.91
N PRO A 224 -11.96 34.20 18.51
CA PRO A 224 -11.55 33.50 17.30
C PRO A 224 -11.89 32.00 17.43
N VAL A 225 -12.46 31.45 16.36
CA VAL A 225 -12.77 30.02 16.24
C VAL A 225 -11.56 29.22 16.75
N PRO A 226 -11.72 28.34 17.76
CA PRO A 226 -10.57 27.68 18.39
C PRO A 226 -9.70 27.02 17.30
N LEU A 227 -8.45 27.42 17.24
CA LEU A 227 -7.45 27.00 16.25
C LEU A 227 -7.40 25.47 16.07
N ASN A 228 -7.73 24.75 17.14
CA ASN A 228 -7.90 23.30 17.17
C ASN A 228 -9.00 22.78 16.22
N LYS A 229 -10.09 23.51 16.01
CA LYS A 229 -11.23 23.09 15.17
C LYS A 229 -10.87 23.03 13.69
N VAL A 230 -10.18 24.04 13.19
CA VAL A 230 -9.72 24.12 11.78
C VAL A 230 -8.61 23.09 11.51
N ARG A 231 -7.67 22.95 12.43
CA ARG A 231 -6.57 21.98 12.33
C ARG A 231 -7.10 20.54 12.31
N TYR A 232 -8.10 20.25 13.12
CA TYR A 232 -8.72 18.93 13.22
C TYR A 232 -9.54 18.59 11.98
N ARG A 233 -10.30 19.54 11.43
CA ARG A 233 -11.07 19.38 10.19
C ARG A 233 -10.13 19.07 8.99
N LYS A 234 -9.00 19.77 8.89
CA LYS A 234 -7.97 19.46 7.85
C LYS A 234 -7.41 18.05 7.99
N ALA A 235 -7.10 17.63 9.21
CA ALA A 235 -6.59 16.27 9.46
C ALA A 235 -7.61 15.20 9.07
N LEU A 236 -8.90 15.44 9.28
CA LEU A 236 -9.97 14.54 8.91
C LEU A 236 -10.13 14.41 7.40
N HIS A 237 -10.22 15.54 6.68
CA HIS A 237 -10.33 15.54 5.21
C HIS A 237 -9.17 14.78 4.56
N SER A 238 -7.93 14.98 5.04
CA SER A 238 -6.77 14.26 4.50
C SER A 238 -6.85 12.76 4.79
N ALA A 239 -7.36 12.36 5.95
CA ALA A 239 -7.51 10.95 6.29
C ALA A 239 -8.56 10.25 5.42
N LEU A 240 -9.70 10.91 5.15
CA LEU A 240 -10.73 10.41 4.23
C LEU A 240 -10.19 10.28 2.80
N LEU A 241 -9.37 11.21 2.34
CA LEU A 241 -8.76 11.14 1.01
C LEU A 241 -7.77 9.98 0.88
N VAL A 242 -6.94 9.72 1.91
CA VAL A 242 -6.07 8.54 1.94
C VAL A 242 -6.89 7.26 1.81
N GLN A 243 -7.99 7.17 2.57
CA GLN A 243 -8.85 6.00 2.53
C GLN A 243 -9.57 5.82 1.19
N LEU A 244 -10.09 6.91 0.62
CA LEU A 244 -10.72 6.88 -0.68
C LEU A 244 -9.71 6.47 -1.77
N ALA A 245 -8.50 7.04 -1.75
CA ALA A 245 -7.43 6.68 -2.66
C ALA A 245 -7.07 5.19 -2.56
N SER A 246 -6.93 4.67 -1.34
CA SER A 246 -6.68 3.24 -1.13
C SER A 246 -7.82 2.37 -1.66
N ALA A 247 -9.08 2.73 -1.39
CA ALA A 247 -10.23 2.00 -1.90
C ALA A 247 -10.24 1.98 -3.44
N VAL A 248 -10.03 3.12 -4.09
CA VAL A 248 -9.94 3.23 -5.56
C VAL A 248 -8.82 2.38 -6.14
N CYS A 249 -7.70 2.26 -5.42
CA CYS A 249 -6.56 1.46 -5.89
C CYS A 249 -6.75 -0.05 -5.66
N TYR A 250 -7.36 -0.47 -4.56
CA TYR A 250 -7.44 -1.90 -4.20
C TYR A 250 -8.75 -2.57 -4.63
N LEU A 251 -9.90 -1.88 -4.65
CA LEU A 251 -11.18 -2.50 -5.01
C LEU A 251 -11.19 -3.07 -6.44
N PRO A 252 -10.68 -2.36 -7.48
CA PRO A 252 -10.64 -2.90 -8.83
C PRO A 252 -9.84 -4.20 -8.93
N TYR A 253 -8.71 -4.30 -8.20
CA TYR A 253 -7.92 -5.52 -8.13
C TYR A 253 -8.72 -6.67 -7.49
N GLY A 254 -9.37 -6.43 -6.35
CA GLY A 254 -10.21 -7.44 -5.69
C GLY A 254 -11.34 -7.95 -6.58
N VAL A 255 -12.00 -7.06 -7.32
CA VAL A 255 -13.04 -7.41 -8.29
C VAL A 255 -12.47 -8.24 -9.45
N ALA A 256 -11.36 -7.77 -10.05
CA ALA A 256 -10.73 -8.47 -11.17
C ALA A 256 -10.30 -9.90 -10.79
N VAL A 257 -9.59 -10.07 -9.67
CA VAL A 257 -9.13 -11.41 -9.22
C VAL A 257 -10.32 -12.32 -8.87
N THR A 258 -11.47 -11.77 -8.50
CA THR A 258 -12.69 -12.56 -8.24
C THR A 258 -13.41 -12.99 -9.51
N LEU A 259 -13.50 -12.12 -10.50
CA LEU A 259 -14.27 -12.34 -11.73
C LEU A 259 -13.48 -13.03 -12.84
N LEU A 260 -12.15 -12.82 -12.89
CA LEU A 260 -11.31 -13.39 -13.94
C LEU A 260 -11.15 -14.92 -13.78
N PRO A 261 -11.01 -15.64 -14.90
CA PRO A 261 -10.76 -17.08 -14.89
C PRO A 261 -9.49 -17.44 -14.11
N LYS A 262 -9.54 -18.56 -13.36
CA LYS A 262 -8.37 -19.07 -12.62
C LYS A 262 -7.38 -19.86 -13.50
N GLY A 263 -7.73 -20.08 -14.76
CA GLY A 263 -6.91 -20.76 -15.76
C GLY A 263 -6.13 -19.78 -16.65
N ARG A 264 -6.00 -20.17 -17.92
CA ARG A 264 -5.38 -19.33 -18.94
C ARG A 264 -6.25 -18.10 -19.22
N LEU A 265 -5.67 -16.93 -19.08
CA LEU A 265 -6.35 -15.67 -19.41
C LEU A 265 -6.34 -15.43 -20.92
N SER A 266 -7.36 -14.78 -21.42
CA SER A 266 -7.31 -14.13 -22.74
C SER A 266 -6.43 -12.88 -22.68
N THR A 267 -6.05 -12.34 -23.83
CA THR A 267 -5.23 -11.13 -23.95
C THR A 267 -5.86 -9.94 -23.23
N SER A 268 -7.18 -9.74 -23.38
CA SER A 268 -7.92 -8.66 -22.74
C SER A 268 -8.00 -8.83 -21.22
N GLU A 269 -8.25 -10.03 -20.72
CA GLU A 269 -8.28 -10.33 -19.28
C GLU A 269 -6.92 -10.12 -18.63
N PHE A 270 -5.84 -10.50 -19.32
CA PHE A 270 -4.48 -10.24 -18.88
C PHE A 270 -4.21 -8.73 -18.76
N LEU A 271 -4.56 -7.93 -19.78
CA LEU A 271 -4.37 -6.48 -19.76
C LEU A 271 -5.20 -5.80 -18.67
N VAL A 272 -6.42 -6.26 -18.42
CA VAL A 272 -7.25 -5.78 -17.31
C VAL A 272 -6.57 -6.08 -15.98
N LEU A 273 -6.06 -7.30 -15.78
CA LEU A 273 -5.38 -7.68 -14.54
C LEU A 273 -4.14 -6.82 -14.29
N GLU A 274 -3.26 -6.67 -15.30
CA GLU A 274 -2.04 -5.86 -15.16
C GLU A 274 -2.33 -4.36 -14.99
N GLY A 275 -3.40 -3.87 -15.61
CA GLY A 275 -3.89 -2.52 -15.40
C GLY A 275 -4.34 -2.26 -13.96
N VAL A 276 -5.13 -3.16 -13.36
CA VAL A 276 -5.56 -2.99 -11.96
C VAL A 276 -4.41 -3.22 -10.97
N VAL A 277 -3.42 -4.06 -11.28
CA VAL A 277 -2.19 -4.16 -10.48
C VAL A 277 -1.39 -2.87 -10.53
N THR A 278 -1.33 -2.20 -11.68
CA THR A 278 -0.73 -0.86 -11.78
C THR A 278 -1.44 0.15 -10.87
N LEU A 279 -2.78 0.08 -10.72
CA LEU A 279 -3.50 0.90 -9.73
C LEU A 279 -3.10 0.57 -8.29
N VAL A 280 -2.88 -0.70 -7.96
CA VAL A 280 -2.36 -1.08 -6.63
C VAL A 280 -0.98 -0.44 -6.40
N PHE A 281 -0.10 -0.45 -7.38
CA PHE A 281 1.19 0.22 -7.30
C PHE A 281 1.06 1.74 -7.19
N LEU A 282 0.08 2.35 -7.86
CA LEU A 282 -0.19 3.79 -7.77
C LEU A 282 -0.49 4.22 -6.32
N ASN A 283 -1.10 3.36 -5.49
CA ASN A 283 -1.34 3.67 -4.08
C ASN A 283 -0.05 4.10 -3.33
N SER A 284 1.05 3.40 -3.56
CA SER A 284 2.35 3.76 -2.97
C SER A 284 2.89 5.12 -3.46
N SER A 285 2.51 5.54 -4.67
CA SER A 285 2.87 6.86 -5.22
C SER A 285 2.09 7.99 -4.57
N LEU A 286 0.89 7.74 -4.11
CA LEU A 286 0.03 8.75 -3.48
C LEU A 286 0.45 9.09 -2.05
N ASN A 287 1.07 8.15 -1.34
CA ASN A 287 1.45 8.29 0.06
C ASN A 287 2.31 9.54 0.37
N PRO A 288 3.39 9.86 -0.36
CA PRO A 288 4.19 11.06 -0.11
C PRO A 288 3.39 12.36 -0.23
N PHE A 289 2.54 12.47 -1.24
CA PHE A 289 1.70 13.65 -1.43
C PHE A 289 0.71 13.82 -0.29
N LEU A 290 0.09 12.73 0.14
CA LEU A 290 -0.88 12.71 1.23
C LEU A 290 -0.21 13.07 2.56
N TYR A 291 1.02 12.63 2.82
CA TYR A 291 1.77 12.97 4.03
C TYR A 291 2.23 14.43 4.04
N CYS A 292 2.79 14.93 2.94
CA CYS A 292 3.15 16.34 2.81
C CYS A 292 1.95 17.27 2.94
N TRP A 293 0.77 16.82 2.50
CA TRP A 293 -0.46 17.60 2.68
C TRP A 293 -0.99 17.53 4.11
N LYS A 294 -0.90 16.38 4.74
CA LYS A 294 -1.47 16.07 6.06
C LYS A 294 -0.62 16.63 7.21
N ILE A 295 0.69 16.49 7.14
CA ILE A 295 1.61 16.75 8.24
C ILE A 295 2.44 17.97 7.88
N SER A 296 2.12 19.12 8.51
CA SER A 296 2.81 20.40 8.26
C SER A 296 4.30 20.32 8.53
N GLU A 297 4.65 19.58 9.57
CA GLU A 297 6.01 19.34 10.02
C GLU A 297 6.80 18.56 8.95
N VAL A 298 6.27 17.47 8.45
CA VAL A 298 6.87 16.68 7.36
C VAL A 298 7.01 17.52 6.09
N ARG A 299 5.98 18.31 5.76
CA ARG A 299 6.04 19.21 4.59
C ARG A 299 7.15 20.25 4.71
N GLN A 300 7.38 20.80 5.91
CA GLN A 300 8.42 21.77 6.15
C GLN A 300 9.80 21.12 6.01
N GLU A 301 10.03 19.99 6.64
CA GLU A 301 11.27 19.21 6.55
C GLU A 301 11.59 18.76 5.10
N VAL A 302 10.56 18.33 4.34
CA VAL A 302 10.71 18.00 2.91
C VAL A 302 11.15 19.23 2.11
N LYS A 303 10.53 20.41 2.33
CA LYS A 303 10.91 21.66 1.65
C LYS A 303 12.34 22.06 1.97
N GLU A 304 12.75 21.95 3.23
CA GLU A 304 14.11 22.24 3.67
C GLU A 304 15.13 21.27 3.06
N THR A 305 14.80 19.98 3.01
CA THR A 305 15.63 18.95 2.38
C THR A 305 15.83 19.22 0.89
N ILE A 306 14.76 19.55 0.16
CA ILE A 306 14.82 19.91 -1.26
C ILE A 306 15.66 21.17 -1.46
N ARG A 307 15.46 22.20 -0.63
CA ARG A 307 16.23 23.45 -0.70
C ARG A 307 17.73 23.21 -0.46
N GLN A 308 18.08 22.39 0.53
CA GLN A 308 19.46 22.01 0.78
C GLN A 308 20.08 21.23 -0.39
N ALA A 309 19.34 20.28 -0.97
CA ALA A 309 19.81 19.52 -2.13
C ALA A 309 20.04 20.41 -3.37
N LEU A 310 19.20 21.44 -3.58
CA LEU A 310 19.33 22.38 -4.69
C LEU A 310 20.36 23.48 -4.44
N SER A 311 20.76 23.74 -3.18
CA SER A 311 21.75 24.74 -2.79
C SER A 311 23.16 24.16 -2.61
N CYS A 312 23.35 22.85 -2.74
CA CYS A 312 24.68 22.26 -2.86
C CYS A 312 25.21 22.49 -4.29
N PRO A 313 26.36 23.15 -4.46
CA PRO A 313 26.97 23.41 -5.78
C PRO A 313 27.46 22.13 -6.45
#